data_6f736c9b4eacece973a64c96134015ab
#
_entry.id   6f736c9b4eacece973a64c96134015ab
#
_cell.length_a   1.000
_cell.length_b   1.000
_cell.length_c   1.000
_cell.angle_alpha   90.00
_cell.angle_beta   90.00
_cell.angle_gamma   90.00
#
_symmetry.space_group_name_H-M   'P 1'
#
loop_
_entity.id
_entity.type
_entity.pdbx_description
1 polymer ?
#
loop_
_entity_poly.entity_id
_entity_poly.type
_entity_poly.pdbx_seq_one_letter_code
_entity_poly.pdbx_strand_id
1 'polypeptide(L)'
;MFKKGKQTIGIALGGGGTRGAAHIGVLQALHRGGIRFDRIVGTSAGAVVGAMYAATMDPEWIEQRFKDFLVSENFKNLGTDRMVKDRDPHSPMSQIAKRVRDQFVLIMSLNKTFILKKERLKNAFSFLLPVKTFEELKISLQVTATDIQTGEYQIYSSGDLLEAVVQSGSIPGYTE
;
A
#
# COMPACT_ATOMS: atom_id res chain seq x y z
N MET A 1 -24.38 -36.99 -1.67
CA MET A 1 -24.50 -35.68 -2.36
C MET A 1 -23.64 -34.68 -1.58
N PHE A 2 -22.40 -34.40 -2.02
CA PHE A 2 -21.52 -33.45 -1.35
C PHE A 2 -22.09 -32.05 -1.54
N LYS A 3 -22.44 -31.34 -0.46
CA LYS A 3 -22.75 -29.92 -0.53
C LYS A 3 -21.52 -29.19 -1.08
N LYS A 4 -21.59 -28.65 -2.29
CA LYS A 4 -20.58 -27.74 -2.83
C LYS A 4 -20.47 -26.56 -1.83
N GLY A 5 -19.43 -26.56 -1.00
CA GLY A 5 -19.12 -25.38 -0.18
C GLY A 5 -18.91 -24.17 -1.09
N LYS A 6 -19.33 -23.00 -0.64
CA LYS A 6 -19.06 -21.75 -1.35
C LYS A 6 -17.53 -21.64 -1.53
N GLN A 7 -17.07 -21.59 -2.78
CA GLN A 7 -15.66 -21.37 -3.06
C GLN A 7 -15.27 -19.98 -2.57
N THR A 8 -14.24 -19.91 -1.72
CA THR A 8 -13.65 -18.65 -1.25
C THR A 8 -12.46 -18.31 -2.10
N ILE A 9 -12.37 -17.05 -2.53
CA ILE A 9 -11.26 -16.54 -3.34
C ILE A 9 -10.39 -15.65 -2.45
N GLY A 10 -9.11 -15.98 -2.33
CA GLY A 10 -8.12 -15.16 -1.67
C GLY A 10 -7.16 -14.53 -2.67
N ILE A 11 -6.62 -13.36 -2.32
CA ILE A 11 -5.53 -12.72 -3.07
C ILE A 11 -4.38 -12.40 -2.14
N ALA A 12 -3.15 -12.67 -2.60
CA ALA A 12 -1.93 -12.27 -1.93
C ALA A 12 -1.28 -11.08 -2.67
N LEU A 13 -1.07 -9.98 -1.97
CA LEU A 13 -0.45 -8.76 -2.48
C LEU A 13 0.94 -8.61 -1.85
N GLY A 14 1.97 -8.89 -2.65
CA GLY A 14 3.35 -8.89 -2.20
C GLY A 14 3.91 -7.50 -1.91
N GLY A 15 5.01 -7.48 -1.17
CA GLY A 15 5.85 -6.30 -1.03
C GLY A 15 6.56 -5.96 -2.35
N GLY A 16 7.19 -4.81 -2.40
CA GLY A 16 7.95 -4.43 -3.59
C GLY A 16 8.08 -2.93 -3.76
N GLY A 17 7.84 -2.20 -2.70
CA GLY A 17 7.95 -0.75 -2.73
C GLY A 17 7.07 -0.18 -3.84
N THR A 18 7.70 0.53 -4.76
CA THR A 18 7.06 1.20 -5.89
C THR A 18 6.29 0.29 -6.84
N ARG A 19 6.70 -0.98 -6.94
CA ARG A 19 5.99 -1.97 -7.76
C ARG A 19 4.60 -2.29 -7.21
N GLY A 20 4.32 -1.92 -5.95
CA GLY A 20 2.98 -2.02 -5.36
C GLY A 20 1.89 -1.26 -6.12
N ALA A 21 2.24 -0.24 -6.93
CA ALA A 21 1.29 0.42 -7.82
C ALA A 21 0.63 -0.55 -8.81
N ALA A 22 1.33 -1.62 -9.20
CA ALA A 22 0.78 -2.64 -10.08
C ALA A 22 -0.43 -3.36 -9.46
N HIS A 23 -0.49 -3.47 -8.14
CA HIS A 23 -1.62 -4.08 -7.44
C HIS A 23 -2.93 -3.35 -7.74
N ILE A 24 -2.90 -2.00 -7.86
CA ILE A 24 -4.10 -1.21 -8.17
C ILE A 24 -4.64 -1.61 -9.54
N GLY A 25 -3.79 -1.63 -10.56
CA GLY A 25 -4.20 -2.03 -11.91
C GLY A 25 -4.71 -3.47 -11.99
N VAL A 26 -4.10 -4.39 -11.25
CA VAL A 26 -4.56 -5.78 -11.15
C VAL A 26 -5.94 -5.83 -10.48
N LEU A 27 -6.13 -5.14 -9.35
CA LEU A 27 -7.42 -5.08 -8.67
C LEU A 27 -8.51 -4.47 -9.55
N GLN A 28 -8.20 -3.41 -10.32
CA GLN A 28 -9.13 -2.82 -11.29
C GLN A 28 -9.54 -3.83 -12.38
N ALA A 29 -8.56 -4.54 -12.96
CA ALA A 29 -8.84 -5.53 -13.99
C ALA A 29 -9.71 -6.68 -13.46
N LEU A 30 -9.39 -7.22 -12.30
CA LEU A 30 -10.15 -8.29 -11.65
C LEU A 30 -11.55 -7.83 -11.24
N HIS A 31 -11.66 -6.61 -10.71
CA HIS A 31 -12.93 -6.02 -10.32
C HIS A 31 -13.86 -5.83 -11.52
N ARG A 32 -13.34 -5.31 -12.66
CA ARG A 32 -14.07 -5.20 -13.92
C ARG A 32 -14.46 -6.56 -14.49
N GLY A 33 -13.63 -7.59 -14.26
CA GLY A 33 -13.95 -8.99 -14.59
C GLY A 33 -14.97 -9.65 -13.66
N GLY A 34 -15.54 -8.92 -12.71
CA GLY A 34 -16.54 -9.45 -11.75
C GLY A 34 -15.95 -10.32 -10.65
N ILE A 35 -14.62 -10.41 -10.53
CA ILE A 35 -13.96 -11.20 -9.50
C ILE A 35 -13.99 -10.43 -8.19
N ARG A 36 -14.46 -11.09 -7.12
CA ARG A 36 -14.51 -10.58 -5.76
C ARG A 36 -13.71 -11.50 -4.85
N PHE A 37 -13.02 -10.90 -3.88
CA PHE A 37 -12.20 -11.62 -2.91
C PHE A 37 -12.93 -11.72 -1.58
N ASP A 38 -12.81 -12.87 -0.94
CA ASP A 38 -13.31 -13.09 0.43
C ASP A 38 -12.22 -12.77 1.47
N ARG A 39 -10.95 -12.83 1.06
CA ARG A 39 -9.81 -12.53 1.94
C ARG A 39 -8.59 -12.02 1.17
N ILE A 40 -7.81 -11.21 1.86
CA ILE A 40 -6.57 -10.61 1.33
C ILE A 40 -5.44 -10.91 2.32
N VAL A 41 -4.25 -11.20 1.78
CA VAL A 41 -3.00 -11.18 2.52
C VAL A 41 -2.11 -10.13 1.90
N GLY A 42 -1.57 -9.22 2.69
CA GLY A 42 -0.74 -8.11 2.21
C GLY A 42 0.58 -7.99 2.96
N THR A 43 1.64 -7.67 2.23
CA THR A 43 2.97 -7.38 2.78
C THR A 43 3.43 -6.02 2.28
N SER A 44 3.89 -5.11 3.18
CA SER A 44 4.45 -3.80 2.83
C SER A 44 3.50 -3.00 1.92
N ALA A 45 3.90 -2.66 0.70
CA ALA A 45 3.04 -2.00 -0.29
C ALA A 45 1.72 -2.75 -0.54
N GLY A 46 1.78 -4.09 -0.57
CA GLY A 46 0.59 -4.92 -0.69
C GLY A 46 -0.31 -4.86 0.53
N ALA A 47 0.23 -4.61 1.74
CA ALA A 47 -0.56 -4.37 2.94
C ALA A 47 -1.34 -3.05 2.85
N VAL A 48 -0.70 -1.97 2.36
CA VAL A 48 -1.37 -0.67 2.16
C VAL A 48 -2.51 -0.80 1.15
N VAL A 49 -2.22 -1.30 -0.05
CA VAL A 49 -3.24 -1.44 -1.12
C VAL A 49 -4.32 -2.44 -0.72
N GLY A 50 -3.94 -3.54 -0.05
CA GLY A 50 -4.86 -4.55 0.46
C GLY A 50 -5.81 -4.00 1.52
N ALA A 51 -5.31 -3.18 2.45
CA ALA A 51 -6.11 -2.51 3.47
C ALA A 51 -7.11 -1.51 2.86
N MET A 52 -6.67 -0.71 1.89
CA MET A 52 -7.53 0.22 1.18
C MET A 52 -8.64 -0.54 0.42
N TYR A 53 -8.30 -1.63 -0.27
CA TYR A 53 -9.29 -2.44 -0.98
C TYR A 53 -10.22 -3.17 -0.02
N ALA A 54 -9.71 -3.75 1.06
CA ALA A 54 -10.52 -4.43 2.06
C ALA A 54 -11.56 -3.50 2.72
N ALA A 55 -11.21 -2.22 2.87
CA ALA A 55 -12.11 -1.21 3.44
C ALA A 55 -13.14 -0.69 2.43
N THR A 56 -12.77 -0.48 1.18
CA THR A 56 -13.62 0.20 0.19
C THR A 56 -14.29 -0.76 -0.79
N MET A 57 -13.60 -1.81 -1.18
CA MET A 57 -13.91 -2.69 -2.31
C MET A 57 -13.99 -1.93 -3.65
N ASP A 58 -13.27 -0.82 -3.75
CA ASP A 58 -13.29 0.10 -4.88
C ASP A 58 -11.85 0.46 -5.31
N PRO A 59 -11.33 -0.21 -6.35
CA PRO A 59 -9.97 0.03 -6.82
C PRO A 59 -9.79 1.38 -7.53
N GLU A 60 -10.85 1.98 -8.08
CA GLU A 60 -10.83 3.32 -8.65
C GLU A 60 -10.66 4.37 -7.56
N TRP A 61 -11.35 4.19 -6.43
CA TRP A 61 -11.15 5.03 -5.23
C TRP A 61 -9.70 4.96 -4.74
N ILE A 62 -9.09 3.76 -4.74
CA ILE A 62 -7.68 3.58 -4.33
C ILE A 62 -6.77 4.41 -5.23
N GLU A 63 -6.94 4.32 -6.55
CA GLU A 63 -6.16 5.10 -7.51
C GLU A 63 -6.29 6.60 -7.26
N GLN A 64 -7.52 7.09 -7.07
CA GLN A 64 -7.77 8.51 -6.80
C GLN A 64 -7.14 8.93 -5.47
N ARG A 65 -7.25 8.12 -4.42
CA ARG A 65 -6.66 8.41 -3.12
C ARG A 65 -5.14 8.52 -3.17
N PHE A 66 -4.49 7.68 -3.98
CA PHE A 66 -3.06 7.82 -4.23
C PHE A 66 -2.71 9.09 -5.01
N LYS A 67 -3.51 9.48 -6.01
CA LYS A 67 -3.32 10.76 -6.72
C LYS A 67 -3.43 11.96 -5.77
N ASP A 68 -4.44 11.96 -4.88
CA ASP A 68 -4.62 12.99 -3.86
C ASP A 68 -3.43 13.02 -2.88
N PHE A 69 -2.94 11.85 -2.49
CA PHE A 69 -1.78 11.74 -1.62
C PHE A 69 -0.54 12.38 -2.25
N LEU A 70 -0.29 12.15 -3.53
CA LEU A 70 0.90 12.68 -4.23
C LEU A 70 0.97 14.21 -4.28
N VAL A 71 -0.17 14.89 -4.20
CA VAL A 71 -0.23 16.36 -4.17
C VAL A 71 -0.37 16.92 -2.75
N SER A 72 -0.50 16.06 -1.73
CA SER A 72 -0.72 16.45 -0.34
C SER A 72 0.55 16.91 0.36
N GLU A 73 0.39 17.67 1.46
CA GLU A 73 1.49 18.03 2.36
C GLU A 73 2.11 16.80 3.03
N ASN A 74 1.34 15.73 3.28
CA ASN A 74 1.87 14.47 3.80
C ASN A 74 2.93 13.87 2.89
N PHE A 75 2.74 13.97 1.58
CA PHE A 75 3.71 13.52 0.59
C PHE A 75 4.97 14.41 0.58
N LYS A 76 4.81 15.72 0.56
CA LYS A 76 5.93 16.67 0.62
C LYS A 76 6.78 16.46 1.87
N ASN A 77 6.12 16.23 3.01
CA ASN A 77 6.78 15.99 4.29
C ASN A 77 7.57 14.66 4.36
N LEU A 78 7.38 13.74 3.41
CA LEU A 78 8.23 12.56 3.27
C LEU A 78 9.66 12.91 2.83
N GLY A 79 9.93 14.17 2.47
CA GLY A 79 11.29 14.62 2.10
C GLY A 79 11.66 14.31 0.65
N THR A 80 10.66 14.11 -0.20
CA THR A 80 10.85 13.75 -1.62
C THR A 80 11.31 14.90 -2.48
N ASP A 81 11.18 16.15 -2.02
CA ASP A 81 11.52 17.37 -2.79
C ASP A 81 13.00 17.46 -3.19
N ARG A 82 13.89 16.82 -2.43
CA ARG A 82 15.33 16.82 -2.72
C ARG A 82 15.73 15.89 -3.86
N MET A 83 14.89 14.90 -4.20
CA MET A 83 15.19 13.92 -5.25
C MET A 83 14.66 14.31 -6.64
N VAL A 84 13.76 15.29 -6.72
CA VAL A 84 13.10 15.71 -7.99
C VAL A 84 13.98 16.66 -8.80
N LYS A 85 15.03 17.24 -8.22
CA LYS A 85 15.85 18.29 -8.85
C LYS A 85 16.72 17.86 -10.03
N ASP A 86 16.88 16.57 -10.31
CA ASP A 86 17.87 16.07 -11.28
C ASP A 86 17.30 15.43 -12.55
N ARG A 87 16.09 15.76 -13.01
CA ARG A 87 15.54 15.20 -14.26
C ARG A 87 14.86 16.25 -15.16
N ASP A 88 15.30 16.24 -16.43
CA ASP A 88 14.95 17.07 -17.57
C ASP A 88 13.44 17.13 -17.93
N PRO A 89 12.86 18.31 -18.33
CA PRO A 89 11.41 18.55 -18.33
C PRO A 89 10.70 18.42 -19.68
N HIS A 90 11.12 17.65 -20.65
CA HIS A 90 10.51 17.64 -21.98
C HIS A 90 9.59 16.46 -22.31
N SER A 91 8.27 16.58 -22.06
CA SER A 91 7.12 15.98 -22.78
C SER A 91 5.78 16.08 -22.01
N PRO A 92 4.64 16.56 -22.59
CA PRO A 92 3.50 17.01 -21.78
C PRO A 92 2.54 15.93 -21.23
N MET A 93 2.19 14.88 -21.94
CA MET A 93 1.11 13.98 -21.52
C MET A 93 1.59 12.61 -21.00
N SER A 94 2.70 12.13 -21.55
CA SER A 94 3.45 10.99 -20.98
C SER A 94 4.08 11.35 -19.64
N GLN A 95 4.24 12.63 -19.33
CA GLN A 95 4.82 13.17 -18.10
C GLN A 95 3.89 13.04 -16.90
N ILE A 96 2.56 13.16 -17.04
CA ILE A 96 1.65 13.05 -15.90
C ILE A 96 1.57 11.59 -15.44
N ALA A 97 1.37 10.65 -16.36
CA ALA A 97 1.40 9.22 -16.03
C ALA A 97 2.79 8.76 -15.57
N LYS A 98 3.85 9.31 -16.18
CA LYS A 98 5.24 9.05 -15.78
C LYS A 98 5.57 9.71 -14.44
N ARG A 99 5.11 10.95 -14.17
CA ARG A 99 5.25 11.60 -12.86
C ARG A 99 4.52 10.85 -11.76
N VAL A 100 3.29 10.45 -11.99
CA VAL A 100 2.52 9.66 -11.00
C VAL A 100 3.22 8.32 -10.74
N ARG A 101 3.68 7.65 -11.78
CA ARG A 101 4.45 6.41 -11.66
C ARG A 101 5.81 6.64 -11.00
N ASP A 102 6.57 7.66 -11.44
CA ASP A 102 7.93 7.92 -10.93
C ASP A 102 7.89 8.48 -9.50
N GLN A 103 6.87 9.24 -9.13
CA GLN A 103 6.65 9.71 -7.75
C GLN A 103 6.17 8.59 -6.82
N PHE A 104 5.29 7.70 -7.29
CA PHE A 104 4.93 6.51 -6.54
C PHE A 104 6.13 5.55 -6.39
N VAL A 105 6.92 5.42 -7.47
CA VAL A 105 8.22 4.73 -7.46
C VAL A 105 9.14 5.32 -6.40
N LEU A 106 9.18 6.64 -6.27
CA LEU A 106 10.05 7.33 -5.33
C LEU A 106 9.67 7.06 -3.87
N ILE A 107 8.37 7.15 -3.51
CA ILE A 107 7.91 6.93 -2.13
C ILE A 107 8.33 5.56 -1.62
N MET A 108 8.23 4.56 -2.48
CA MET A 108 8.51 3.20 -2.10
C MET A 108 9.99 2.79 -2.34
N SER A 109 10.77 3.62 -3.07
CA SER A 109 12.23 3.46 -3.28
C SER A 109 13.06 4.18 -2.23
N LEU A 110 12.47 5.01 -1.37
CA LEU A 110 13.17 5.74 -0.31
C LEU A 110 13.90 4.83 0.69
N ASN A 111 13.71 3.53 0.55
CA ASN A 111 14.38 2.50 1.33
C ASN A 111 15.90 2.37 1.09
N LYS A 112 16.51 3.11 0.16
CA LYS A 112 17.95 2.92 -0.10
C LYS A 112 18.87 4.05 0.36
N THR A 113 18.34 5.21 0.77
CA THR A 113 19.24 6.36 1.04
C THR A 113 18.76 7.33 2.13
N PHE A 114 17.60 7.13 2.73
CA PHE A 114 17.07 8.02 3.76
C PHE A 114 16.44 7.24 4.92
N ILE A 115 16.86 7.56 6.14
CA ILE A 115 16.16 7.18 7.39
C ILE A 115 14.82 7.91 7.38
N LEU A 116 13.76 7.20 7.03
CA LEU A 116 12.41 7.74 7.12
C LEU A 116 11.94 7.62 8.56
N LYS A 117 11.66 8.75 9.22
CA LYS A 117 11.11 8.72 10.59
C LYS A 117 9.79 7.96 10.59
N LYS A 118 9.61 7.01 11.50
CA LYS A 118 8.39 6.17 11.67
C LYS A 118 7.12 7.04 11.66
N GLU A 119 7.17 8.22 12.30
CA GLU A 119 6.06 9.17 12.33
C GLU A 119 5.63 9.68 10.93
N ARG A 120 6.57 9.90 10.04
CA ARG A 120 6.25 10.35 8.66
C ARG A 120 5.58 9.24 7.86
N LEU A 121 6.05 8.01 8.03
CA LEU A 121 5.42 6.82 7.42
C LEU A 121 4.01 6.62 7.96
N LYS A 122 3.84 6.75 9.29
CA LYS A 122 2.55 6.68 9.96
C LYS A 122 1.57 7.74 9.45
N ASN A 123 2.01 8.99 9.28
CA ASN A 123 1.20 10.06 8.73
C ASN A 123 0.79 9.80 7.27
N ALA A 124 1.72 9.29 6.45
CA ALA A 124 1.44 8.93 5.07
C ALA A 124 0.39 7.80 4.98
N PHE A 125 0.54 6.74 5.76
CA PHE A 125 -0.41 5.64 5.77
C PHE A 125 -1.75 6.03 6.41
N SER A 126 -1.75 6.86 7.45
CA SER A 126 -2.97 7.43 8.03
C SER A 126 -3.77 8.25 7.02
N PHE A 127 -3.10 8.96 6.10
CA PHE A 127 -3.80 9.64 5.00
C PHE A 127 -4.42 8.64 4.03
N LEU A 128 -3.73 7.56 3.68
CA LEU A 128 -4.19 6.59 2.69
C LEU A 128 -5.33 5.71 3.19
N LEU A 129 -5.27 5.27 4.45
CA LEU A 129 -6.24 4.34 5.03
C LEU A 129 -7.56 5.04 5.39
N PRO A 130 -8.72 4.52 4.92
CA PRO A 130 -10.02 5.12 5.21
C PRO A 130 -10.60 4.72 6.57
N VAL A 131 -10.04 3.67 7.21
CA VAL A 131 -10.48 3.10 8.49
C VAL A 131 -9.27 2.88 9.40
N LYS A 132 -9.50 2.69 10.71
CA LYS A 132 -8.44 2.60 11.73
C LYS A 132 -8.18 1.19 12.23
N THR A 133 -9.19 0.32 12.16
CA THR A 133 -9.11 -1.04 12.72
C THR A 133 -9.46 -2.11 11.69
N PHE A 134 -9.00 -3.33 11.92
CA PHE A 134 -9.35 -4.48 11.08
C PHE A 134 -10.84 -4.79 11.10
N GLU A 135 -11.52 -4.50 12.21
CA GLU A 135 -12.94 -4.76 12.43
C GLU A 135 -13.85 -3.89 11.55
N GLU A 136 -13.34 -2.78 11.06
CA GLU A 136 -14.04 -1.86 10.14
C GLU A 136 -13.94 -2.30 8.66
N LEU A 137 -13.14 -3.34 8.36
CA LEU A 137 -12.93 -3.82 7.00
C LEU A 137 -14.14 -4.63 6.50
N LYS A 138 -14.48 -4.47 5.23
CA LYS A 138 -15.58 -5.20 4.56
C LYS A 138 -15.24 -6.64 4.23
N ILE A 139 -13.95 -6.93 4.04
CA ILE A 139 -13.44 -8.27 3.78
C ILE A 139 -12.21 -8.54 4.65
N SER A 140 -11.97 -9.81 4.95
CA SER A 140 -10.85 -10.22 5.80
C SER A 140 -9.50 -9.84 5.20
N LEU A 141 -8.67 -9.20 6.02
CA LEU A 141 -7.28 -8.86 5.70
C LEU A 141 -6.33 -9.48 6.71
N GLN A 142 -5.23 -10.01 6.21
CA GLN A 142 -4.05 -10.34 7.00
C GLN A 142 -2.88 -9.49 6.52
N VAL A 143 -2.21 -8.84 7.46
CA VAL A 143 -0.99 -8.06 7.21
C VAL A 143 0.19 -8.83 7.77
N THR A 144 1.22 -9.03 6.95
CA THR A 144 2.42 -9.76 7.38
C THR A 144 3.58 -8.80 7.63
N ALA A 145 4.33 -9.06 8.69
CA ALA A 145 5.60 -8.40 8.99
C ALA A 145 6.63 -9.45 9.45
N THR A 146 7.88 -9.05 9.62
CA THR A 146 8.94 -9.91 10.16
C THR A 146 9.49 -9.32 11.43
N ASP A 147 9.56 -10.12 12.49
CA ASP A 147 10.27 -9.77 13.69
C ASP A 147 11.78 -9.79 13.41
N ILE A 148 12.45 -8.66 13.63
CA ILE A 148 13.88 -8.51 13.30
C ILE A 148 14.80 -9.21 14.30
N GLN A 149 14.33 -9.50 15.51
CA GLN A 149 15.15 -10.16 16.53
C GLN A 149 15.12 -11.68 16.36
N THR A 150 13.95 -12.23 16.03
CA THR A 150 13.76 -13.68 15.90
C THR A 150 13.84 -14.17 14.45
N GLY A 151 13.60 -13.30 13.48
CA GLY A 151 13.44 -13.65 12.07
C GLY A 151 12.08 -14.29 11.76
N GLU A 152 11.20 -14.40 12.75
CA GLU A 152 9.88 -15.00 12.57
C GLU A 152 8.92 -14.03 11.89
N TYR A 153 7.99 -14.58 11.10
CA TYR A 153 6.91 -13.79 10.53
C TYR A 153 5.81 -13.55 11.58
N GLN A 154 5.26 -12.34 11.53
CA GLN A 154 4.10 -11.93 12.32
C GLN A 154 2.91 -11.71 11.40
N ILE A 155 1.72 -12.13 11.84
CA ILE A 155 0.46 -11.94 11.10
C ILE A 155 -0.49 -11.12 11.97
N TYR A 156 -0.91 -9.97 11.45
CA TYR A 156 -1.90 -9.10 12.06
C TYR A 156 -3.24 -9.27 11.33
N SER A 157 -4.31 -9.49 12.06
CA SER A 157 -5.67 -9.67 11.51
C SER A 157 -6.78 -9.06 12.37
N SER A 158 -6.42 -8.32 13.42
CA SER A 158 -7.34 -7.65 14.36
C SER A 158 -6.67 -6.44 15.00
N GLY A 159 -7.47 -5.53 15.55
CA GLY A 159 -7.01 -4.33 16.27
C GLY A 159 -6.55 -3.19 15.35
N ASP A 160 -5.46 -2.50 15.72
CA ASP A 160 -4.97 -1.29 15.02
C ASP A 160 -4.40 -1.64 13.63
N LEU A 161 -5.16 -1.28 12.59
CA LEU A 161 -4.80 -1.50 11.20
C LEU A 161 -3.62 -0.63 10.76
N LEU A 162 -3.58 0.63 11.23
CA LEU A 162 -2.51 1.56 10.86
C LEU A 162 -1.17 1.07 11.40
N GLU A 163 -1.13 0.64 12.66
CA GLU A 163 0.10 0.13 13.27
C GLU A 163 0.58 -1.13 12.55
N ALA A 164 -0.32 -2.06 12.24
CA ALA A 164 0.01 -3.28 11.48
C ALA A 164 0.62 -2.97 10.11
N VAL A 165 0.03 -2.01 9.37
CA VAL A 165 0.52 -1.59 8.05
C VAL A 165 1.86 -0.87 8.18
N VAL A 166 2.06 -0.05 9.23
CA VAL A 166 3.34 0.60 9.52
C VAL A 166 4.42 -0.44 9.82
N GLN A 167 4.12 -1.44 10.65
CA GLN A 167 5.06 -2.54 10.95
C GLN A 167 5.46 -3.29 9.67
N SER A 168 4.50 -3.62 8.83
CA SER A 168 4.73 -4.30 7.55
C SER A 168 5.55 -3.45 6.54
N GLY A 169 5.37 -2.13 6.59
CA GLY A 169 6.08 -1.18 5.72
C GLY A 169 7.44 -0.72 6.26
N SER A 170 7.74 -1.01 7.52
CA SER A 170 8.99 -0.62 8.17
C SER A 170 10.13 -1.57 7.79
N ILE A 171 11.29 -1.00 7.45
CA ILE A 171 12.51 -1.77 7.17
C ILE A 171 13.53 -1.41 8.25
N PRO A 172 14.06 -2.41 8.99
CA PRO A 172 15.08 -2.20 10.02
C PRO A 172 16.29 -1.43 9.48
N GLY A 173 16.76 -0.44 10.26
CA GLY A 173 17.87 0.42 9.84
C GLY A 173 17.50 1.54 8.86
N TYR A 174 16.24 1.61 8.41
CA TYR A 174 15.72 2.66 7.53
C TYR A 174 14.52 3.41 8.10
N THR A 175 13.88 2.86 9.13
CA THR A 175 12.78 3.49 9.87
C THR A 175 13.13 3.50 11.36
N GLU A 176 13.42 4.66 11.90
CA GLU A 176 13.51 4.94 13.34
C GLU A 176 12.26 5.65 13.83
#